data_5d12b04fa59888b5b518331743337869
#
_entry.id   5d12b04fa59888b5b518331743337869
#
_cell.length_a   1.000
_cell.length_b   1.000
_cell.length_c   1.000
_cell.angle_alpha   90.00
_cell.angle_beta   90.00
_cell.angle_gamma   90.00
#
_symmetry.space_group_name_H-M   'P 1'
#
loop_
_entity.id
_entity.type
_entity.pdbx_description
1 polymer ?
#
loop_
_entity_poly.entity_id
_entity_poly.type
_entity_poly.pdbx_seq_one_letter_code
_entity_poly.pdbx_strand_id
1 'polypeptide(L)'
;MSKYSFIYTLLLAAAVLFSGCKQASDLRAFTEANYSLQEVHDLQLNGVDVMKKRGPNDFTTSEGDSLLASISNNTLRASTTLYLQVHMQEPEEVRQMTITEMKWQLLVDGEETLQGVVQEPMHLHDGLNELPIQTSVTMTETEGMRNYEGLSKLMTLLSQKRDLRQNLIFQIKPTVQTPVGEVELPKYITVSGPRSS
;
A
#
# COMPACT_ATOMS: atom_id res chain seq x y z
N MET A 1 37.65 38.70 15.91
CA MET A 1 37.29 37.44 15.23
C MET A 1 35.85 36.96 15.50
N SER A 2 34.98 37.75 16.11
CA SER A 2 33.68 37.27 16.61
C SER A 2 32.46 37.59 15.72
N LYS A 3 32.51 38.60 14.86
CA LYS A 3 31.33 39.03 14.05
C LYS A 3 30.99 38.10 12.89
N TYR A 4 31.99 37.47 12.28
CA TYR A 4 31.76 36.55 11.14
C TYR A 4 31.21 35.19 11.58
N SER A 5 31.60 34.73 12.78
CA SER A 5 31.08 33.47 13.34
C SER A 5 29.57 33.53 13.60
N PHE A 6 29.07 34.68 14.04
CA PHE A 6 27.65 34.88 14.30
C PHE A 6 26.81 34.90 13.01
N ILE A 7 27.37 35.49 11.93
CA ILE A 7 26.72 35.54 10.61
C ILE A 7 26.63 34.13 9.99
N TYR A 8 27.70 33.33 10.11
CA TYR A 8 27.69 31.94 9.61
C TYR A 8 26.71 31.05 10.36
N THR A 9 26.59 31.18 11.70
CA THR A 9 25.58 30.42 12.48
C THR A 9 24.16 30.86 12.15
N LEU A 10 23.92 32.13 11.90
CA LEU A 10 22.59 32.63 11.52
C LEU A 10 22.19 32.16 10.10
N LEU A 11 23.13 32.15 9.14
CA LEU A 11 22.91 31.64 7.80
C LEU A 11 22.67 30.14 7.79
N LEU A 12 23.39 29.37 8.61
CA LEU A 12 23.19 27.93 8.73
C LEU A 12 21.81 27.60 9.33
N ALA A 13 21.39 28.33 10.36
CA ALA A 13 20.08 28.19 10.97
C ALA A 13 18.94 28.54 10.00
N ALA A 14 19.10 29.56 9.18
CA ALA A 14 18.12 29.95 8.16
C ALA A 14 17.99 28.86 7.07
N ALA A 15 19.09 28.26 6.62
CA ALA A 15 19.06 27.19 5.62
C ALA A 15 18.29 25.94 6.09
N VAL A 16 18.39 25.58 7.37
CA VAL A 16 17.66 24.43 7.96
C VAL A 16 16.15 24.70 8.03
N LEU A 17 15.75 25.95 8.29
CA LEU A 17 14.33 26.31 8.37
C LEU A 17 13.60 26.25 7.00
N PHE A 18 14.29 26.58 5.90
CA PHE A 18 13.70 26.51 4.56
C PHE A 18 13.50 25.10 4.04
N SER A 19 14.36 24.14 4.43
CA SER A 19 14.23 22.72 4.02
C SER A 19 13.01 22.05 4.65
N GLY A 20 12.64 22.39 5.88
CA GLY A 20 11.52 21.81 6.60
C GLY A 20 10.15 22.17 6.02
N CYS A 21 9.99 23.40 5.47
CA CYS A 21 8.71 23.84 4.91
C CYS A 21 8.32 23.11 3.63
N LYS A 22 9.28 22.85 2.73
CA LYS A 22 9.01 22.14 1.46
C LYS A 22 8.51 20.71 1.73
N GLN A 23 9.16 20.00 2.63
CA GLN A 23 8.83 18.63 2.94
C GLN A 23 7.51 18.47 3.67
N ALA A 24 7.15 19.38 4.56
CA ALA A 24 5.83 19.41 5.17
C ALA A 24 4.73 19.62 4.11
N SER A 25 4.98 20.46 3.11
CA SER A 25 4.10 20.68 1.96
C SER A 25 3.98 19.42 1.10
N ASP A 26 5.09 18.74 0.82
CA ASP A 26 5.09 17.51 0.02
C ASP A 26 4.35 16.38 0.73
N LEU A 27 4.62 16.17 2.02
CA LEU A 27 3.89 15.18 2.82
C LEU A 27 2.38 15.45 2.83
N ARG A 28 1.99 16.71 2.97
CA ARG A 28 0.58 17.12 2.92
C ARG A 28 -0.03 16.84 1.56
N ALA A 29 0.66 17.19 0.46
CA ALA A 29 0.19 16.96 -0.90
C ALA A 29 -0.05 15.46 -1.16
N PHE A 30 0.84 14.57 -0.70
CA PHE A 30 0.64 13.12 -0.79
C PHE A 30 -0.47 12.61 0.12
N THR A 31 -0.68 13.20 1.31
CA THR A 31 -1.77 12.81 2.22
C THR A 31 -3.14 13.20 1.68
N GLU A 32 -3.23 14.33 0.96
CA GLU A 32 -4.44 14.86 0.37
C GLU A 32 -4.66 14.39 -1.08
N ALA A 33 -3.70 13.65 -1.67
CA ALA A 33 -3.79 13.12 -3.03
C ALA A 33 -4.88 12.06 -3.16
N ASN A 34 -5.38 11.89 -4.38
CA ASN A 34 -6.29 10.80 -4.72
C ASN A 34 -5.48 9.62 -5.27
N TYR A 35 -5.71 8.45 -4.72
CA TYR A 35 -5.07 7.20 -5.11
C TYR A 35 -6.05 6.31 -5.82
N SER A 36 -5.68 5.80 -7.00
CA SER A 36 -6.49 4.83 -7.72
C SER A 36 -5.63 3.71 -8.29
N LEU A 37 -6.03 2.47 -8.01
CA LEU A 37 -5.42 1.29 -8.60
C LEU A 37 -5.89 1.18 -10.05
N GLN A 38 -4.96 1.23 -10.99
CA GLN A 38 -5.28 1.12 -12.41
C GLN A 38 -5.25 -0.34 -12.85
N GLU A 39 -4.22 -1.07 -12.46
CA GLU A 39 -4.00 -2.44 -12.89
C GLU A 39 -3.19 -3.22 -11.84
N VAL A 40 -3.38 -4.55 -11.84
CA VAL A 40 -2.62 -5.52 -11.05
C VAL A 40 -2.05 -6.53 -12.02
N HIS A 41 -0.74 -6.71 -12.04
CA HIS A 41 -0.05 -7.66 -12.91
C HIS A 41 0.66 -8.74 -12.10
N ASP A 42 0.74 -9.93 -12.68
CA ASP A 42 1.56 -11.05 -12.19
C ASP A 42 1.32 -11.40 -10.71
N LEU A 43 0.05 -11.34 -10.27
CA LEU A 43 -0.29 -11.71 -8.89
C LEU A 43 -0.04 -13.19 -8.65
N GLN A 44 0.91 -13.46 -7.78
CA GLN A 44 1.26 -14.80 -7.32
C GLN A 44 1.04 -14.92 -5.81
N LEU A 45 0.49 -16.04 -5.39
CA LEU A 45 0.39 -16.42 -3.98
C LEU A 45 1.26 -17.66 -3.75
N ASN A 46 2.30 -17.54 -2.93
CA ASN A 46 3.34 -18.59 -2.74
C ASN A 46 3.88 -19.16 -4.06
N GLY A 47 4.07 -18.31 -5.07
CA GLY A 47 4.54 -18.71 -6.41
C GLY A 47 3.45 -19.29 -7.32
N VAL A 48 2.22 -19.44 -6.86
CA VAL A 48 1.08 -19.85 -7.69
C VAL A 48 0.50 -18.63 -8.39
N ASP A 49 0.54 -18.60 -9.72
CA ASP A 49 -0.05 -17.54 -10.54
C ASP A 49 -1.58 -17.63 -10.48
N VAL A 50 -2.19 -16.75 -9.67
CA VAL A 50 -3.65 -16.75 -9.48
C VAL A 50 -4.40 -16.00 -10.57
N MET A 51 -3.72 -15.16 -11.36
CA MET A 51 -4.34 -14.43 -12.47
C MET A 51 -4.75 -15.38 -13.62
N LYS A 52 -4.06 -16.51 -13.76
CA LYS A 52 -4.38 -17.55 -14.76
C LYS A 52 -5.50 -18.48 -14.31
N LYS A 53 -5.93 -18.41 -13.05
CA LYS A 53 -6.98 -19.25 -12.49
C LYS A 53 -8.35 -18.57 -12.67
N ARG A 54 -9.29 -19.26 -13.30
CA ARG A 54 -10.65 -18.74 -13.54
C ARG A 54 -11.63 -19.15 -12.44
N GLY A 55 -11.22 -20.07 -11.58
CA GLY A 55 -12.04 -20.56 -10.48
C GLY A 55 -11.32 -21.63 -9.65
N PRO A 56 -11.94 -22.09 -8.57
CA PRO A 56 -11.33 -23.07 -7.65
C PRO A 56 -10.87 -24.36 -8.34
N ASN A 57 -11.55 -24.78 -9.40
CA ASN A 57 -11.23 -26.01 -10.13
C ASN A 57 -9.98 -25.93 -11.01
N ASP A 58 -9.43 -24.73 -11.22
CA ASP A 58 -8.21 -24.55 -12.00
C ASP A 58 -6.95 -24.72 -11.15
N PHE A 59 -7.09 -24.82 -9.83
CA PHE A 59 -6.00 -25.16 -8.94
C PHE A 59 -5.80 -26.67 -8.91
N THR A 60 -4.56 -27.11 -8.98
CA THR A 60 -4.25 -28.51 -8.65
C THR A 60 -4.48 -28.74 -7.15
N THR A 61 -4.71 -29.98 -6.76
CA THR A 61 -4.87 -30.34 -5.34
C THR A 61 -3.68 -29.84 -4.50
N SER A 62 -2.47 -30.03 -5.01
CA SER A 62 -1.24 -29.58 -4.32
C SER A 62 -1.17 -28.07 -4.15
N GLU A 63 -1.57 -27.27 -5.16
CA GLU A 63 -1.62 -25.81 -5.05
C GLU A 63 -2.67 -25.37 -4.02
N GLY A 64 -3.86 -25.97 -4.07
CA GLY A 64 -4.94 -25.67 -3.12
C GLY A 64 -4.55 -25.98 -1.67
N ASP A 65 -4.01 -27.17 -1.43
CA ASP A 65 -3.56 -27.60 -0.10
C ASP A 65 -2.43 -26.70 0.43
N SER A 66 -1.47 -26.33 -0.44
CA SER A 66 -0.36 -25.43 -0.07
C SER A 66 -0.87 -24.04 0.32
N LEU A 67 -1.81 -23.47 -0.44
CA LEU A 67 -2.38 -22.15 -0.14
C LEU A 67 -3.19 -22.17 1.15
N LEU A 68 -4.03 -23.20 1.36
CA LEU A 68 -4.80 -23.36 2.60
C LEU A 68 -3.89 -23.52 3.82
N ALA A 69 -2.86 -24.35 3.73
CA ALA A 69 -1.86 -24.50 4.79
C ALA A 69 -1.15 -23.17 5.10
N SER A 70 -0.79 -22.41 4.07
CA SER A 70 -0.12 -21.13 4.23
C SER A 70 -0.99 -20.07 4.89
N ILE A 71 -2.28 -20.02 4.53
CA ILE A 71 -3.25 -19.15 5.20
C ILE A 71 -3.40 -19.54 6.67
N SER A 72 -3.57 -20.83 6.94
CA SER A 72 -3.74 -21.35 8.31
C SER A 72 -2.54 -21.10 9.21
N ASN A 73 -1.33 -21.09 8.63
CA ASN A 73 -0.09 -20.89 9.36
C ASN A 73 0.43 -19.42 9.34
N ASN A 74 -0.30 -18.48 8.72
CA ASN A 74 0.14 -17.11 8.48
C ASN A 74 1.49 -17.02 7.74
N THR A 75 1.72 -17.90 6.80
CA THR A 75 2.93 -17.95 5.97
C THR A 75 2.66 -17.62 4.50
N LEU A 76 1.44 -17.17 4.18
CA LEU A 76 1.08 -16.77 2.83
C LEU A 76 1.88 -15.54 2.40
N ARG A 77 2.47 -15.62 1.22
CA ARG A 77 3.20 -14.52 0.58
C ARG A 77 2.54 -14.16 -0.73
N ALA A 78 2.40 -12.88 -0.99
CA ALA A 78 1.97 -12.36 -2.28
C ALA A 78 3.12 -11.60 -2.95
N SER A 79 3.24 -11.78 -4.27
CA SER A 79 4.05 -10.92 -5.13
C SER A 79 3.22 -10.45 -6.31
N THR A 80 3.36 -9.17 -6.69
CA THR A 80 2.59 -8.56 -7.77
C THR A 80 3.24 -7.26 -8.21
N THR A 81 2.89 -6.77 -9.39
CA THR A 81 3.17 -5.40 -9.81
C THR A 81 1.86 -4.61 -9.81
N LEU A 82 1.80 -3.55 -9.02
CA LEU A 82 0.66 -2.65 -8.96
C LEU A 82 0.92 -1.39 -9.80
N TYR A 83 -0.04 -1.01 -10.64
CA TYR A 83 -0.06 0.27 -11.32
C TYR A 83 -0.97 1.23 -10.56
N LEU A 84 -0.35 2.13 -9.80
CA LEU A 84 -1.02 3.07 -8.92
C LEU A 84 -0.99 4.48 -9.52
N GLN A 85 -2.15 5.04 -9.81
CA GLN A 85 -2.28 6.44 -10.18
C GLN A 85 -2.38 7.29 -8.94
N VAL A 86 -1.47 8.23 -8.79
CA VAL A 86 -1.50 9.28 -7.77
C VAL A 86 -1.89 10.58 -8.44
N HIS A 87 -2.90 11.27 -7.93
CA HIS A 87 -3.34 12.56 -8.43
C HIS A 87 -3.31 13.60 -7.33
N MET A 88 -2.36 14.53 -7.42
CA MET A 88 -2.22 15.65 -6.49
C MET A 88 -3.03 16.86 -6.96
N GLN A 89 -3.54 17.65 -6.02
CA GLN A 89 -4.37 18.82 -6.34
C GLN A 89 -3.57 19.99 -6.92
N GLU A 90 -2.28 20.09 -6.60
CA GLU A 90 -1.39 21.14 -7.07
C GLU A 90 -0.07 20.53 -7.58
N PRO A 91 0.01 20.17 -8.88
CA PRO A 91 1.24 19.66 -9.47
C PRO A 91 2.19 20.77 -9.88
N GLU A 92 2.75 21.54 -8.93
CA GLU A 92 3.66 22.65 -9.26
C GLU A 92 5.10 22.21 -9.56
N GLU A 93 5.54 21.04 -9.12
CA GLU A 93 6.87 20.47 -9.38
C GLU A 93 6.80 18.95 -9.43
N VAL A 94 7.86 18.32 -9.93
CA VAL A 94 8.04 16.85 -9.82
C VAL A 94 8.25 16.51 -8.35
N ARG A 95 7.14 16.31 -7.63
CA ARG A 95 7.15 15.87 -6.24
C ARG A 95 7.40 14.38 -6.20
N GLN A 96 8.33 13.96 -5.39
CA GLN A 96 8.65 12.57 -5.17
C GLN A 96 8.69 12.30 -3.67
N MET A 97 8.05 11.20 -3.25
CA MET A 97 8.07 10.73 -1.88
C MET A 97 8.70 9.35 -1.80
N THR A 98 9.66 9.17 -0.89
CA THR A 98 10.22 7.86 -0.59
C THR A 98 9.41 7.22 0.53
N ILE A 99 8.80 6.07 0.24
CA ILE A 99 8.13 5.21 1.20
C ILE A 99 9.13 4.16 1.63
N THR A 100 9.36 4.02 2.93
CA THR A 100 10.27 3.02 3.51
C THR A 100 9.54 1.75 3.95
N GLU A 101 8.26 1.89 4.29
CA GLU A 101 7.36 0.80 4.63
C GLU A 101 5.93 1.16 4.21
N MET A 102 5.16 0.19 3.77
CA MET A 102 3.74 0.38 3.48
C MET A 102 2.91 -0.73 4.10
N LYS A 103 2.14 -0.39 5.12
CA LYS A 103 1.08 -1.27 5.63
C LYS A 103 -0.11 -1.21 4.69
N TRP A 104 -0.75 -2.32 4.47
CA TRP A 104 -1.96 -2.39 3.68
C TRP A 104 -2.99 -3.29 4.36
N GLN A 105 -4.27 -3.01 4.07
CA GLN A 105 -5.37 -3.86 4.51
C GLN A 105 -6.45 -3.94 3.43
N LEU A 106 -7.13 -5.08 3.40
CA LEU A 106 -8.28 -5.35 2.57
C LEU A 106 -9.49 -5.55 3.46
N LEU A 107 -10.50 -4.70 3.26
CA LEU A 107 -11.78 -4.83 3.92
C LEU A 107 -12.75 -5.55 2.97
N VAL A 108 -13.55 -6.46 3.51
CA VAL A 108 -14.62 -7.17 2.82
C VAL A 108 -15.92 -6.78 3.51
N ASP A 109 -16.84 -6.16 2.77
CA ASP A 109 -18.09 -5.59 3.31
C ASP A 109 -17.87 -4.65 4.52
N GLY A 110 -16.73 -3.92 4.50
CA GLY A 110 -16.35 -2.98 5.55
C GLY A 110 -15.60 -3.60 6.74
N GLU A 111 -15.43 -4.91 6.78
CA GLU A 111 -14.67 -5.61 7.82
C GLU A 111 -13.24 -5.90 7.39
N GLU A 112 -12.26 -5.53 8.21
CA GLU A 112 -10.84 -5.84 7.96
C GLU A 112 -10.66 -7.36 7.90
N THR A 113 -10.17 -7.86 6.76
CA THR A 113 -10.08 -9.29 6.50
C THR A 113 -8.65 -9.76 6.30
N LEU A 114 -7.92 -9.07 5.44
CA LEU A 114 -6.51 -9.37 5.17
C LEU A 114 -5.67 -8.12 5.39
N GLN A 115 -4.44 -8.33 5.80
CA GLN A 115 -3.45 -7.27 5.99
C GLN A 115 -2.05 -7.76 5.64
N GLY A 116 -1.15 -6.81 5.45
CA GLY A 116 0.24 -7.10 5.23
C GLY A 116 1.12 -5.86 5.30
N VAL A 117 2.42 -6.08 5.14
CA VAL A 117 3.43 -5.02 5.18
C VAL A 117 4.40 -5.22 4.03
N VAL A 118 4.59 -4.19 3.23
CA VAL A 118 5.67 -4.10 2.24
C VAL A 118 6.82 -3.37 2.91
N GLN A 119 7.98 -4.00 2.96
CA GLN A 119 9.19 -3.45 3.62
C GLN A 119 10.23 -2.94 2.63
N GLU A 120 10.01 -3.15 1.33
CA GLU A 120 10.91 -2.65 0.31
C GLU A 120 10.66 -1.17 0.07
N PRO A 121 11.73 -0.33 0.09
CA PRO A 121 11.61 1.08 -0.22
C PRO A 121 11.08 1.31 -1.64
N MET A 122 10.14 2.22 -1.79
CA MET A 122 9.55 2.60 -3.07
C MET A 122 9.43 4.12 -3.21
N HIS A 123 9.36 4.59 -4.44
CA HIS A 123 9.20 6.00 -4.74
C HIS A 123 7.84 6.24 -5.38
N LEU A 124 7.07 7.17 -4.81
CA LEU A 124 5.83 7.67 -5.38
C LEU A 124 6.01 9.09 -5.94
N HIS A 125 5.40 9.31 -7.09
CA HIS A 125 5.31 10.63 -7.71
C HIS A 125 3.88 10.90 -8.21
N ASP A 126 3.58 12.13 -8.56
CA ASP A 126 2.34 12.44 -9.25
C ASP A 126 2.27 11.71 -10.59
N GLY A 127 1.12 11.16 -10.93
CA GLY A 127 0.94 10.35 -12.13
C GLY A 127 0.93 8.84 -11.87
N LEU A 128 1.27 8.07 -12.89
CA LEU A 128 1.26 6.61 -12.84
C LEU A 128 2.56 6.08 -12.24
N ASN A 129 2.43 5.26 -11.20
CA ASN A 129 3.52 4.59 -10.52
C ASN A 129 3.44 3.09 -10.74
N GLU A 130 4.54 2.47 -11.14
CA GLU A 130 4.69 1.03 -11.24
C GLU A 130 5.40 0.53 -9.97
N LEU A 131 4.71 -0.28 -9.18
CA LEU A 131 5.15 -0.72 -7.85
C LEU A 131 5.27 -2.24 -7.81
N PRO A 132 6.48 -2.80 -7.89
CA PRO A 132 6.70 -4.21 -7.60
C PRO A 132 6.52 -4.42 -6.09
N ILE A 133 5.58 -5.28 -5.73
CA ILE A 133 5.21 -5.55 -4.34
C ILE A 133 5.52 -6.99 -3.98
N GLN A 134 6.23 -7.17 -2.86
CA GLN A 134 6.34 -8.44 -2.17
C GLN A 134 5.89 -8.24 -0.73
N THR A 135 4.94 -9.05 -0.28
CA THR A 135 4.36 -8.89 1.05
C THR A 135 3.93 -10.21 1.66
N SER A 136 4.00 -10.31 2.97
CA SER A 136 3.27 -11.35 3.70
C SER A 136 1.80 -10.97 3.77
N VAL A 137 0.93 -11.97 3.64
CA VAL A 137 -0.53 -11.80 3.76
C VAL A 137 -0.97 -12.53 5.01
N THR A 138 -1.59 -11.80 5.93
CA THR A 138 -2.12 -12.36 7.17
C THR A 138 -3.60 -12.04 7.31
N MET A 139 -4.34 -12.93 7.95
CA MET A 139 -5.71 -12.62 8.37
C MET A 139 -5.67 -11.62 9.52
N THR A 140 -6.60 -10.69 9.51
CA THR A 140 -6.80 -9.80 10.67
C THR A 140 -7.34 -10.59 11.84
N GLU A 141 -7.08 -10.11 13.05
CA GLU A 141 -7.56 -10.72 14.29
C GLU A 141 -8.46 -9.72 15.04
N THR A 142 -9.61 -10.19 15.47
CA THR A 142 -10.51 -9.45 16.33
C THR A 142 -10.66 -10.22 17.63
N GLU A 143 -10.34 -9.59 18.77
CA GLU A 143 -10.37 -10.23 20.11
C GLU A 143 -9.54 -11.54 20.20
N GLY A 144 -8.41 -11.58 19.49
CA GLY A 144 -7.52 -12.74 19.44
C GLY A 144 -8.00 -13.90 18.56
N MET A 145 -9.09 -13.71 17.81
CA MET A 145 -9.59 -14.67 16.83
C MET A 145 -9.36 -14.16 15.42
N ARG A 146 -8.85 -15.05 14.55
CA ARG A 146 -8.66 -14.74 13.13
C ARG A 146 -9.99 -14.58 12.41
N ASN A 147 -10.06 -13.60 11.50
CA ASN A 147 -11.28 -13.31 10.74
C ASN A 147 -11.52 -14.35 9.61
N TYR A 148 -11.86 -15.59 9.98
CA TYR A 148 -12.24 -16.63 9.01
C TYR A 148 -13.55 -16.31 8.28
N GLU A 149 -14.45 -15.56 8.92
CA GLU A 149 -15.71 -15.14 8.30
C GLU A 149 -15.45 -14.20 7.12
N GLY A 150 -14.61 -13.18 7.31
CA GLY A 150 -14.21 -12.26 6.24
C GLY A 150 -13.52 -13.01 5.08
N LEU A 151 -12.63 -13.96 5.39
CA LEU A 151 -11.99 -14.79 4.36
C LEU A 151 -13.03 -15.63 3.58
N SER A 152 -14.00 -16.24 4.27
CA SER A 152 -15.08 -17.01 3.62
C SER A 152 -15.94 -16.13 2.73
N LYS A 153 -16.30 -14.91 3.18
CA LYS A 153 -17.00 -13.91 2.38
C LYS A 153 -16.19 -13.54 1.13
N LEU A 154 -14.89 -13.26 1.28
CA LEU A 154 -14.00 -12.96 0.16
C LEU A 154 -13.99 -14.08 -0.89
N MET A 155 -13.82 -15.34 -0.46
CA MET A 155 -13.83 -16.48 -1.36
C MET A 155 -15.17 -16.64 -2.09
N THR A 156 -16.29 -16.39 -1.39
CA THR A 156 -17.62 -16.41 -1.97
C THR A 156 -17.79 -15.35 -3.05
N LEU A 157 -17.36 -14.10 -2.76
CA LEU A 157 -17.42 -13.00 -3.70
C LEU A 157 -16.57 -13.28 -4.96
N LEU A 158 -15.35 -13.77 -4.79
CA LEU A 158 -14.45 -14.13 -5.89
C LEU A 158 -15.07 -15.24 -6.78
N SER A 159 -15.78 -16.21 -6.20
CA SER A 159 -16.42 -17.29 -6.94
C SER A 159 -17.63 -16.84 -7.78
N GLN A 160 -18.29 -15.75 -7.39
CA GLN A 160 -19.51 -15.26 -8.05
C GLN A 160 -19.26 -14.47 -9.33
N LYS A 161 -17.99 -14.19 -9.68
CA LYS A 161 -17.59 -13.37 -10.86
C LYS A 161 -18.34 -12.03 -10.98
N ARG A 162 -18.75 -11.45 -9.85
CA ARG A 162 -19.44 -10.16 -9.80
C ARG A 162 -18.43 -9.01 -9.71
N ASP A 163 -18.91 -7.79 -9.97
CA ASP A 163 -18.12 -6.58 -9.68
C ASP A 163 -17.89 -6.47 -8.16
N LEU A 164 -16.64 -6.66 -7.76
CA LEU A 164 -16.22 -6.69 -6.35
C LEU A 164 -15.99 -5.30 -5.75
N ARG A 165 -16.03 -4.24 -6.57
CA ARG A 165 -15.67 -2.86 -6.13
C ARG A 165 -16.53 -2.32 -5.01
N GLN A 166 -17.77 -2.76 -4.90
CA GLN A 166 -18.67 -2.34 -3.83
C GLN A 166 -18.42 -3.05 -2.51
N ASN A 167 -17.82 -4.24 -2.55
CA ASN A 167 -17.61 -5.11 -1.41
C ASN A 167 -16.17 -5.09 -0.91
N LEU A 168 -15.20 -4.68 -1.76
CA LEU A 168 -13.79 -4.67 -1.42
C LEU A 168 -13.26 -3.25 -1.32
N ILE A 169 -12.66 -2.92 -0.18
CA ILE A 169 -11.97 -1.65 0.05
C ILE A 169 -10.51 -1.97 0.33
N PHE A 170 -9.63 -1.50 -0.54
CA PHE A 170 -8.19 -1.60 -0.34
C PHE A 170 -7.68 -0.29 0.27
N GLN A 171 -6.91 -0.41 1.33
CA GLN A 171 -6.36 0.73 2.05
C GLN A 171 -4.86 0.55 2.27
N ILE A 172 -4.12 1.66 2.23
CA ILE A 172 -2.68 1.71 2.46
C ILE A 172 -2.34 2.72 3.55
N LYS A 173 -1.27 2.45 4.30
CA LYS A 173 -0.74 3.36 5.31
C LYS A 173 0.78 3.39 5.17
N PRO A 174 1.32 4.34 4.40
CA PRO A 174 2.75 4.43 4.16
C PRO A 174 3.50 5.06 5.35
N THR A 175 4.74 4.60 5.55
CA THR A 175 5.78 5.27 6.33
C THR A 175 6.73 5.95 5.34
N VAL A 176 6.92 7.23 5.51
CA VAL A 176 7.69 8.06 4.59
C VAL A 176 9.01 8.51 5.18
N GLN A 177 10.05 8.56 4.35
CA GLN A 177 11.34 9.11 4.73
C GLN A 177 11.27 10.64 4.76
N THR A 178 11.64 11.22 5.89
CA THR A 178 11.80 12.68 6.05
C THR A 178 13.21 13.02 6.55
N PRO A 179 13.67 14.27 6.49
CA PRO A 179 15.00 14.67 7.03
C PRO A 179 15.12 14.49 8.54
N VAL A 180 14.00 14.44 9.25
CA VAL A 180 13.98 14.23 10.70
C VAL A 180 13.76 12.77 11.07
N GLY A 181 13.69 11.87 10.08
CA GLY A 181 13.49 10.44 10.25
C GLY A 181 12.25 9.93 9.53
N GLU A 182 11.88 8.71 9.80
CA GLU A 182 10.71 8.06 9.23
C GLU A 182 9.43 8.51 9.96
N VAL A 183 8.38 8.77 9.19
CA VAL A 183 7.07 9.19 9.69
C VAL A 183 5.97 8.31 9.10
N GLU A 184 5.30 7.54 9.94
CA GLU A 184 4.09 6.80 9.52
C GLU A 184 2.91 7.77 9.42
N LEU A 185 2.14 7.69 8.33
CA LEU A 185 0.92 8.49 8.19
C LEU A 185 -0.10 8.11 9.27
N PRO A 186 -0.84 9.10 9.82
CA PRO A 186 -1.74 8.86 10.97
C PRO A 186 -2.96 8.00 10.62
N LYS A 187 -3.34 7.92 9.33
CA LYS A 187 -4.54 7.23 8.87
C LYS A 187 -4.27 6.40 7.63
N TYR A 188 -5.08 5.37 7.44
CA TYR A 188 -5.15 4.65 6.20
C TYR A 188 -5.74 5.53 5.09
N ILE A 189 -5.18 5.40 3.89
CA ILE A 189 -5.64 6.03 2.66
C ILE A 189 -6.41 4.97 1.87
N THR A 190 -7.64 5.28 1.47
CA THR A 190 -8.40 4.38 0.61
C THR A 190 -7.93 4.52 -0.84
N VAL A 191 -7.61 3.39 -1.44
CA VAL A 191 -7.25 3.30 -2.86
C VAL A 191 -8.50 2.90 -3.63
N SER A 192 -8.99 3.79 -4.50
CA SER A 192 -10.14 3.49 -5.34
C SER A 192 -9.77 2.45 -6.41
N GLY A 193 -10.68 1.54 -6.71
CA GLY A 193 -10.51 0.58 -7.81
C GLY A 193 -10.52 1.28 -9.18
N PRO A 194 -10.08 0.58 -10.25
CA PRO A 194 -10.09 1.11 -11.61
C PRO A 194 -11.49 1.54 -12.00
N ARG A 195 -11.61 2.75 -12.57
CA ARG A 195 -12.89 3.22 -13.11
C ARG A 195 -13.23 2.38 -14.34
N SER A 196 -14.42 1.76 -14.37
CA SER A 196 -14.92 1.18 -15.63
C SER A 196 -15.14 2.32 -16.61
N SER A 197 -14.39 2.29 -17.69
CA SER A 197 -14.67 3.09 -18.90
C SER A 197 -15.92 2.57 -19.59
#